data_f7e1e1644eb87268ad3193ab25135c68
#
_entry.id   f7e1e1644eb87268ad3193ab25135c68
#
_cell.length_a   1.000
_cell.length_b   1.000
_cell.length_c   1.000
_cell.angle_alpha   90.00
_cell.angle_beta   90.00
_cell.angle_gamma   90.00
#
_symmetry.space_group_name_H-M   'P 1'
#
loop_
_entity.id
_entity.type
_entity.pdbx_description
1 polymer ?
#
loop_
_entity_poly.entity_id
_entity_poly.type
_entity_poly.pdbx_seq_one_letter_code
_entity_poly.pdbx_strand_id
1 'polypeptide(L)'
;MVIPVKVSHQSGFSSGPGHLLRGTIKGVGRIYQQTVIDTNSRVAFAKLYTSKHAITSAVVLNDKVIPFFEQHEIPILRMLIDRGTEFNGRPENHEYELYLQLENIDHSMTKVRHPQSNGICERLHRTMQDEFYAVAFRRKLYQNLEHLQSDLDLWMKHYNEERPHSGRYCYGKTPMQTFLETLNLAQEKMLNQTISAD
;
A
#
# COMPACT_ATOMS: atom_id res chain seq x y z
N MET A 1 -0.04 13.93 15.36
CA MET A 1 0.92 13.56 14.29
C MET A 1 0.11 12.96 13.15
N VAL A 2 0.15 13.55 11.97
CA VAL A 2 -0.55 12.97 10.81
C VAL A 2 0.24 11.77 10.35
N ILE A 3 -0.38 10.57 10.30
CA ILE A 3 0.23 9.40 9.67
C ILE A 3 -0.21 9.41 8.20
N PRO A 4 0.62 9.88 7.28
CA PRO A 4 0.26 9.90 5.87
C PRO A 4 0.44 8.50 5.28
N VAL A 5 -0.66 7.87 4.96
CA VAL A 5 -0.70 6.59 4.25
C VAL A 5 -0.76 6.86 2.75
N LYS A 6 0.04 6.16 1.97
CA LYS A 6 0.08 6.32 0.52
C LYS A 6 -0.54 5.14 -0.20
N VAL A 7 -1.45 5.42 -1.10
CA VAL A 7 -2.00 4.44 -2.05
C VAL A 7 -1.32 4.59 -3.39
N SER A 8 -0.88 3.50 -3.98
CA SER A 8 -0.45 3.46 -5.37
C SER A 8 -1.00 2.25 -6.09
N HIS A 9 -1.25 2.43 -7.37
CA HIS A 9 -1.71 1.40 -8.27
C HIS A 9 -0.63 1.04 -9.26
N GLN A 10 -0.34 -0.26 -9.40
CA GLN A 10 0.57 -0.77 -10.42
C GLN A 10 -0.18 -1.65 -11.39
N SER A 11 -0.24 -1.24 -12.64
CA SER A 11 -0.76 -2.05 -13.73
C SER A 11 0.33 -2.89 -14.36
N GLY A 12 0.24 -4.20 -14.18
CA GLY A 12 1.17 -5.16 -14.75
C GLY A 12 2.52 -5.21 -14.03
N PHE A 13 3.15 -6.36 -14.05
CA PHE A 13 4.51 -6.56 -13.54
C PHE A 13 5.48 -6.20 -14.65
N SER A 14 6.07 -4.99 -14.59
CA SER A 14 7.15 -4.60 -15.49
C SER A 14 8.45 -5.23 -14.98
N SER A 15 8.94 -6.24 -15.65
CA SER A 15 10.33 -6.64 -15.52
C SER A 15 11.20 -5.68 -16.35
N GLY A 16 12.33 -5.24 -15.78
CA GLY A 16 13.35 -4.48 -16.49
C GLY A 16 13.88 -5.20 -17.74
N PRO A 17 14.76 -4.58 -18.53
CA PRO A 17 15.20 -5.09 -19.82
C PRO A 17 15.85 -6.47 -19.67
N GLY A 18 15.11 -7.51 -19.98
CA GLY A 18 15.65 -8.87 -20.04
C GLY A 18 14.70 -10.02 -19.80
N HIS A 19 13.59 -9.93 -19.08
CA HIS A 19 12.69 -11.07 -18.91
C HIS A 19 11.21 -10.71 -18.73
N LEU A 20 10.42 -11.31 -19.63
CA LEU A 20 8.97 -11.32 -19.71
C LEU A 20 8.33 -11.95 -18.46
N LEU A 21 7.93 -11.15 -17.51
CA LEU A 21 6.77 -11.47 -16.67
C LEU A 21 5.74 -10.37 -16.90
N ARG A 22 5.05 -10.44 -18.03
CA ARG A 22 3.78 -9.75 -18.20
C ARG A 22 2.85 -10.36 -17.16
N GLY A 23 2.27 -9.56 -16.28
CA GLY A 23 1.36 -10.01 -15.23
C GLY A 23 0.06 -10.60 -15.78
N THR A 24 0.20 -11.72 -16.47
CA THR A 24 -0.89 -12.46 -17.09
C THR A 24 -0.78 -13.90 -16.64
N ILE A 25 -1.74 -14.37 -15.88
CA ILE A 25 -1.87 -15.80 -15.55
C ILE A 25 -2.70 -16.45 -16.64
N LYS A 26 -2.23 -17.58 -17.17
CA LYS A 26 -2.95 -18.36 -18.18
C LYS A 26 -4.31 -18.77 -17.63
N GLY A 27 -5.39 -18.35 -18.27
CA GLY A 27 -6.76 -18.60 -17.85
C GLY A 27 -7.38 -17.52 -16.94
N VAL A 28 -6.59 -16.62 -16.34
CA VAL A 28 -7.09 -15.54 -15.48
C VAL A 28 -7.01 -14.17 -16.19
N GLY A 29 -6.05 -14.02 -17.10
CA GLY A 29 -5.83 -12.76 -17.80
C GLY A 29 -4.87 -11.84 -17.09
N ARG A 30 -5.03 -10.54 -17.33
CA ARG A 30 -4.17 -9.50 -16.78
C ARG A 30 -4.48 -9.25 -15.31
N ILE A 31 -3.43 -9.15 -14.49
CA ILE A 31 -3.54 -8.91 -13.06
C ILE A 31 -3.07 -7.49 -12.75
N TYR A 32 -3.78 -6.85 -11.86
CA TYR A 32 -3.50 -5.53 -11.31
C TYR A 32 -3.25 -5.65 -9.82
N GLN A 33 -2.35 -4.82 -9.29
CA GLN A 33 -2.03 -4.77 -7.87
C GLN A 33 -2.35 -3.39 -7.32
N GLN A 34 -3.10 -3.36 -6.24
CA GLN A 34 -3.26 -2.18 -5.38
C GLN A 34 -2.33 -2.32 -4.18
N THR A 35 -1.65 -1.23 -3.85
CA THR A 35 -0.69 -1.20 -2.75
C THR A 35 -0.92 0.03 -1.89
N VAL A 36 -0.93 -0.18 -0.60
CA VAL A 36 -1.01 0.88 0.41
C VAL A 36 0.22 0.76 1.29
N ILE A 37 0.88 1.87 1.60
CA ILE A 37 2.07 1.89 2.45
C ILE A 37 2.02 3.09 3.40
N ASP A 38 2.26 2.83 4.69
CA ASP A 38 2.52 3.90 5.65
C ASP A 38 3.88 4.55 5.36
N THR A 39 3.88 5.85 5.15
CA THR A 39 5.08 6.58 4.77
C THR A 39 6.09 6.73 5.90
N ASN A 40 5.69 6.50 7.14
CA ASN A 40 6.55 6.55 8.32
C ASN A 40 7.16 5.18 8.62
N SER A 41 6.35 4.21 9.00
CA SER A 41 6.82 2.89 9.43
C SER A 41 7.19 1.96 8.28
N ARG A 42 6.66 2.19 7.08
CA ARG A 42 6.75 1.30 5.90
C ARG A 42 5.89 0.05 6.00
N VAL A 43 5.01 -0.05 6.99
CA VAL A 43 3.98 -1.11 6.98
C VAL A 43 3.18 -0.99 5.70
N ALA A 44 3.02 -2.10 5.00
CA ALA A 44 2.44 -2.12 3.67
C ALA A 44 1.39 -3.22 3.51
N PHE A 45 0.46 -2.96 2.61
CA PHE A 45 -0.63 -3.86 2.25
C PHE A 45 -0.71 -3.95 0.73
N ALA A 46 -1.05 -5.13 0.23
CA ALA A 46 -1.24 -5.35 -1.20
C ALA A 46 -2.44 -6.28 -1.46
N LYS A 47 -3.16 -5.99 -2.53
CA LYS A 47 -4.26 -6.83 -3.01
C LYS A 47 -4.27 -6.87 -4.53
N LEU A 48 -4.57 -8.06 -5.07
CA LEU A 48 -4.59 -8.35 -6.50
C LEU A 48 -6.02 -8.31 -7.04
N TYR A 49 -6.14 -7.86 -8.29
CA TYR A 49 -7.42 -7.73 -9.00
C TYR A 49 -7.27 -8.13 -10.46
N THR A 50 -8.37 -8.56 -11.07
CA THR A 50 -8.45 -8.82 -12.52
C THR A 50 -8.93 -7.62 -13.31
N SER A 51 -9.38 -6.57 -12.63
CA SER A 51 -9.87 -5.33 -13.22
C SER A 51 -9.18 -4.11 -12.64
N LYS A 52 -9.16 -3.03 -13.40
CA LYS A 52 -8.52 -1.76 -13.05
C LYS A 52 -9.61 -0.68 -12.87
N HIS A 53 -10.21 -0.64 -11.69
CA HIS A 53 -11.22 0.35 -11.34
C HIS A 53 -10.79 1.10 -10.07
N ALA A 54 -11.19 2.35 -9.94
CA ALA A 54 -10.88 3.17 -8.76
C ALA A 54 -11.48 2.56 -7.48
N ILE A 55 -12.62 1.90 -7.57
CA ILE A 55 -13.27 1.20 -6.46
C ILE A 55 -12.39 0.10 -5.85
N THR A 56 -11.46 -0.51 -6.60
CA THR A 56 -10.53 -1.51 -6.04
C THR A 56 -9.59 -0.91 -4.98
N SER A 57 -9.34 0.39 -5.03
CA SER A 57 -8.59 1.10 -3.99
C SER A 57 -9.38 1.22 -2.70
N ALA A 58 -10.69 1.47 -2.77
CA ALA A 58 -11.58 1.47 -1.61
C ALA A 58 -11.64 0.06 -0.98
N VAL A 59 -11.70 -0.99 -1.79
CA VAL A 59 -11.74 -2.37 -1.29
C VAL A 59 -10.47 -2.75 -0.51
N VAL A 60 -9.27 -2.40 -0.96
CA VAL A 60 -8.05 -2.70 -0.18
C VAL A 60 -7.99 -1.90 1.12
N LEU A 61 -8.52 -0.66 1.13
CA LEU A 61 -8.62 0.13 2.34
C LEU A 61 -9.56 -0.53 3.35
N ASN A 62 -10.79 -0.82 2.92
CA ASN A 62 -11.81 -1.41 3.77
C ASN A 62 -11.41 -2.79 4.31
N ASP A 63 -10.82 -3.64 3.47
CA ASP A 63 -10.57 -5.04 3.84
C ASP A 63 -9.30 -5.23 4.67
N LYS A 64 -8.29 -4.37 4.50
CA LYS A 64 -6.97 -4.61 5.10
C LYS A 64 -6.44 -3.42 5.89
N VAL A 65 -6.60 -2.21 5.39
CA VAL A 65 -5.90 -1.05 5.95
C VAL A 65 -6.66 -0.48 7.13
N ILE A 66 -7.93 -0.14 6.96
CA ILE A 66 -8.76 0.41 8.04
C ILE A 66 -8.80 -0.54 9.24
N PRO A 67 -9.10 -1.85 9.10
CA PRO A 67 -9.12 -2.77 10.23
C PRO A 67 -7.78 -2.86 10.97
N PHE A 68 -6.66 -2.76 10.24
CA PHE A 68 -5.34 -2.75 10.87
C PHE A 68 -5.14 -1.52 11.76
N PHE A 69 -5.47 -0.32 11.26
CA PHE A 69 -5.30 0.90 12.03
C PHE A 69 -6.29 1.00 13.19
N GLU A 70 -7.54 0.54 13.01
CA GLU A 70 -8.56 0.46 14.07
C GLU A 70 -8.13 -0.49 15.19
N GLN A 71 -7.56 -1.66 14.87
CA GLN A 71 -7.02 -2.59 15.86
C GLN A 71 -5.94 -1.95 16.75
N HIS A 72 -5.24 -0.95 16.25
CA HIS A 72 -4.22 -0.21 16.99
C HIS A 72 -4.72 1.13 17.54
N GLU A 73 -6.03 1.40 17.47
CA GLU A 73 -6.68 2.61 17.98
C GLU A 73 -6.10 3.91 17.39
N ILE A 74 -5.69 3.87 16.11
CA ILE A 74 -5.17 5.03 15.39
C ILE A 74 -6.04 5.32 14.16
N PRO A 75 -6.58 6.53 14.01
CA PRO A 75 -7.31 6.94 12.82
C PRO A 75 -6.35 7.20 11.66
N ILE A 76 -6.77 6.87 10.45
CA ILE A 76 -6.11 7.28 9.22
C ILE A 76 -6.54 8.72 8.93
N LEU A 77 -5.63 9.68 9.11
CA LEU A 77 -5.97 11.09 8.94
C LEU A 77 -5.81 11.57 7.50
N ARG A 78 -4.88 10.99 6.74
CA ARG A 78 -4.61 11.45 5.37
C ARG A 78 -4.13 10.35 4.45
N MET A 79 -4.69 10.32 3.26
CA MET A 79 -4.26 9.50 2.13
C MET A 79 -3.53 10.32 1.08
N LEU A 80 -2.37 9.82 0.63
CA LEU A 80 -1.66 10.34 -0.52
C LEU A 80 -1.92 9.43 -1.73
N ILE A 81 -2.60 9.96 -2.73
CA ILE A 81 -2.97 9.24 -3.94
C ILE A 81 -1.94 9.55 -5.03
N ASP A 82 -1.40 8.52 -5.67
CA ASP A 82 -0.53 8.71 -6.83
C ASP A 82 -1.36 9.21 -8.03
N ARG A 83 -0.81 10.18 -8.77
CA ARG A 83 -1.41 10.66 -10.02
C ARG A 83 -1.16 9.67 -11.17
N GLY A 84 -1.57 8.43 -11.01
CA GLY A 84 -1.71 7.55 -12.16
C GLY A 84 -2.73 8.14 -13.15
N THR A 85 -2.54 7.88 -14.44
CA THR A 85 -3.49 8.32 -15.50
C THR A 85 -4.93 7.89 -15.25
N GLU A 86 -5.15 7.07 -14.24
CA GLU A 86 -6.40 6.48 -13.80
C GLU A 86 -7.24 7.42 -12.95
N PHE A 87 -6.59 8.35 -12.25
CA PHE A 87 -7.26 9.31 -11.36
C PHE A 87 -7.49 10.68 -11.99
N ASN A 88 -7.20 10.88 -13.28
CA ASN A 88 -7.42 12.15 -13.97
C ASN A 88 -8.81 12.20 -14.62
N GLY A 89 -9.76 12.84 -13.93
CA GLY A 89 -10.99 13.35 -14.52
C GLY A 89 -12.05 12.32 -14.95
N ARG A 90 -12.01 11.09 -14.44
CA ARG A 90 -13.04 10.08 -14.70
C ARG A 90 -14.09 10.03 -13.59
N PRO A 91 -15.37 9.72 -13.90
CA PRO A 91 -16.44 9.57 -12.90
C PRO A 91 -16.11 8.56 -11.79
N GLU A 92 -15.29 7.55 -12.09
CA GLU A 92 -14.84 6.50 -11.16
C GLU A 92 -14.01 7.05 -9.98
N ASN A 93 -13.36 8.20 -10.14
CA ASN A 93 -12.63 8.86 -9.06
C ASN A 93 -13.57 9.42 -8.01
N HIS A 94 -14.72 9.84 -8.42
CA HIS A 94 -15.73 10.42 -7.54
C HIS A 94 -16.20 9.41 -6.50
N GLU A 95 -16.32 8.13 -6.85
CA GLU A 95 -16.71 7.05 -5.93
C GLU A 95 -15.63 6.80 -4.87
N TYR A 96 -14.36 6.83 -5.25
CA TYR A 96 -13.26 6.65 -4.31
C TYR A 96 -13.09 7.88 -3.39
N GLU A 97 -13.20 9.08 -3.92
CA GLU A 97 -13.15 10.31 -3.15
C GLU A 97 -14.34 10.40 -2.17
N LEU A 98 -15.52 9.99 -2.61
CA LEU A 98 -16.72 9.92 -1.77
C LEU A 98 -16.52 8.90 -0.63
N TYR A 99 -15.93 7.74 -0.93
CA TYR A 99 -15.60 6.74 0.10
C TYR A 99 -14.65 7.32 1.16
N LEU A 100 -13.58 8.01 0.77
CA LEU A 100 -12.65 8.64 1.71
C LEU A 100 -13.34 9.71 2.57
N GLN A 101 -14.27 10.48 1.99
CA GLN A 101 -15.06 11.48 2.72
C GLN A 101 -15.99 10.82 3.76
N LEU A 102 -16.62 9.70 3.41
CA LEU A 102 -17.47 8.94 4.35
C LEU A 102 -16.67 8.38 5.54
N GLU A 103 -15.42 7.98 5.31
CA GLU A 103 -14.49 7.51 6.35
C GLU A 103 -13.77 8.65 7.08
N ASN A 104 -14.09 9.93 6.82
CA ASN A 104 -13.42 11.11 7.36
C ASN A 104 -11.91 11.12 7.11
N ILE A 105 -11.47 10.57 5.99
CA ILE A 105 -10.06 10.51 5.60
C ILE A 105 -9.74 11.64 4.63
N ASP A 106 -8.89 12.57 5.05
CA ASP A 106 -8.35 13.60 4.17
C ASP A 106 -7.56 12.95 3.03
N HIS A 107 -7.74 13.45 1.82
CA HIS A 107 -6.97 12.98 0.68
C HIS A 107 -6.23 14.12 -0.02
N SER A 108 -5.04 13.83 -0.52
CA SER A 108 -4.29 14.75 -1.36
C SER A 108 -3.59 13.99 -2.47
N MET A 109 -3.61 14.57 -3.67
CA MET A 109 -2.84 14.03 -4.79
C MET A 109 -1.37 14.40 -4.65
N THR A 110 -0.47 13.47 -4.95
CA THR A 110 0.96 13.76 -4.99
C THR A 110 1.24 14.83 -6.05
N LYS A 111 2.09 15.81 -5.71
CA LYS A 111 2.47 16.87 -6.66
C LYS A 111 3.22 16.25 -7.85
N VAL A 112 2.94 16.74 -9.07
CA VAL A 112 3.68 16.36 -10.27
C VAL A 112 5.16 16.66 -10.04
N ARG A 113 6.05 15.68 -10.34
CA ARG A 113 7.51 15.77 -10.20
C ARG A 113 8.03 15.91 -8.76
N HIS A 114 7.34 15.37 -7.76
CA HIS A 114 7.92 15.20 -6.41
C HIS A 114 8.45 13.76 -6.24
N PRO A 115 9.74 13.51 -6.53
CA PRO A 115 10.30 12.13 -6.54
C PRO A 115 10.27 11.47 -5.15
N GLN A 116 10.28 12.26 -4.08
CA GLN A 116 10.34 11.71 -2.72
C GLN A 116 9.07 10.96 -2.30
N SER A 117 7.90 11.42 -2.70
CA SER A 117 6.64 10.76 -2.34
C SER A 117 6.39 9.51 -3.18
N ASN A 118 6.82 9.47 -4.45
CA ASN A 118 6.68 8.30 -5.32
C ASN A 118 7.73 7.23 -5.01
N GLY A 119 8.95 7.65 -4.63
CA GLY A 119 10.07 6.74 -4.36
C GLY A 119 9.81 5.70 -3.27
N ILE A 120 8.87 5.93 -2.34
CA ILE A 120 8.51 4.95 -1.29
C ILE A 120 7.76 3.76 -1.91
N CYS A 121 6.70 4.04 -2.66
CA CYS A 121 5.91 3.00 -3.34
C CYS A 121 6.72 2.31 -4.43
N GLU A 122 7.48 3.06 -5.22
CA GLU A 122 8.35 2.50 -6.26
C GLU A 122 9.38 1.52 -5.68
N ARG A 123 9.96 1.85 -4.52
CA ARG A 123 10.88 0.95 -3.82
C ARG A 123 10.18 -0.31 -3.33
N LEU A 124 8.99 -0.18 -2.74
CA LEU A 124 8.19 -1.35 -2.36
C LEU A 124 7.89 -2.22 -3.56
N HIS A 125 7.42 -1.64 -4.67
CA HIS A 125 7.12 -2.38 -5.90
C HIS A 125 8.36 -3.10 -6.45
N ARG A 126 9.53 -2.44 -6.44
CA ARG A 126 10.79 -3.09 -6.84
C ARG A 126 11.12 -4.28 -5.93
N THR A 127 11.02 -4.09 -4.62
CA THR A 127 11.25 -5.17 -3.65
C THR A 127 10.28 -6.34 -3.89
N MET A 128 9.00 -6.08 -4.13
CA MET A 128 8.02 -7.11 -4.48
C MET A 128 8.37 -7.83 -5.78
N GLN A 129 8.84 -7.11 -6.79
CA GLN A 129 9.28 -7.69 -8.05
C GLN A 129 10.44 -8.67 -7.85
N ASP A 130 11.47 -8.22 -7.14
CA ASP A 130 12.72 -8.95 -7.01
C ASP A 130 12.60 -10.13 -6.00
N GLU A 131 11.94 -9.90 -4.89
CA GLU A 131 11.91 -10.86 -3.78
C GLU A 131 10.67 -11.77 -3.77
N PHE A 132 9.54 -11.33 -4.29
CA PHE A 132 8.31 -12.11 -4.36
C PHE A 132 8.03 -12.64 -5.77
N TYR A 133 7.71 -11.78 -6.73
CA TYR A 133 7.24 -12.24 -8.04
C TYR A 133 8.27 -13.02 -8.82
N ALA A 134 9.52 -12.57 -8.84
CA ALA A 134 10.59 -13.27 -9.53
C ALA A 134 10.82 -14.70 -8.96
N VAL A 135 10.59 -14.89 -7.68
CA VAL A 135 10.71 -16.20 -7.02
C VAL A 135 9.45 -17.04 -7.19
N ALA A 136 8.28 -16.46 -6.95
CA ALA A 136 6.99 -17.14 -7.00
C ALA A 136 6.72 -17.75 -8.38
N PHE A 137 6.88 -16.96 -9.45
CA PHE A 137 6.63 -17.44 -10.82
C PHE A 137 7.69 -18.42 -11.38
N ARG A 138 8.85 -18.52 -10.74
CA ARG A 138 9.84 -19.57 -11.05
C ARG A 138 9.51 -20.90 -10.38
N ARG A 139 8.83 -20.85 -9.22
CA ARG A 139 8.57 -22.03 -8.40
C ARG A 139 7.19 -22.63 -8.59
N LYS A 140 6.19 -21.81 -8.94
CA LYS A 140 4.79 -22.20 -9.01
C LYS A 140 4.13 -21.71 -10.29
N LEU A 141 3.24 -22.54 -10.83
CA LEU A 141 2.28 -22.16 -11.87
C LEU A 141 0.96 -21.84 -11.16
N TYR A 142 0.57 -20.59 -11.19
CA TYR A 142 -0.71 -20.16 -10.61
C TYR A 142 -1.84 -20.35 -11.60
N GLN A 143 -2.90 -21.00 -11.16
CA GLN A 143 -4.09 -21.29 -11.96
C GLN A 143 -5.22 -20.29 -11.69
N ASN A 144 -5.21 -19.64 -10.53
CA ASN A 144 -6.19 -18.64 -10.12
C ASN A 144 -5.52 -17.51 -9.34
N LEU A 145 -6.28 -16.43 -9.14
CA LEU A 145 -5.80 -15.24 -8.45
C LEU A 145 -5.66 -15.46 -6.94
N GLU A 146 -6.53 -16.28 -6.37
CA GLU A 146 -6.61 -16.55 -4.93
C GLU A 146 -5.33 -17.22 -4.43
N HIS A 147 -4.77 -18.17 -5.17
CA HIS A 147 -3.52 -18.82 -4.81
C HIS A 147 -2.34 -17.83 -4.84
N LEU A 148 -2.29 -16.96 -5.85
CA LEU A 148 -1.27 -15.92 -5.90
C LEU A 148 -1.46 -14.89 -4.78
N GLN A 149 -2.70 -14.53 -4.46
CA GLN A 149 -3.01 -13.62 -3.35
C GLN A 149 -2.58 -14.22 -2.01
N SER A 150 -2.85 -15.50 -1.77
CA SER A 150 -2.45 -16.18 -0.53
C SER A 150 -0.93 -16.19 -0.35
N ASP A 151 -0.17 -16.49 -1.39
CA ASP A 151 1.29 -16.43 -1.33
C ASP A 151 1.79 -14.98 -1.15
N LEU A 152 1.12 -14.00 -1.77
CA LEU A 152 1.41 -12.58 -1.58
C LEU A 152 1.14 -12.14 -0.14
N ASP A 153 0.06 -12.58 0.48
CA ASP A 153 -0.28 -12.24 1.86
C ASP A 153 0.77 -12.79 2.84
N LEU A 154 1.25 -14.02 2.62
CA LEU A 154 2.36 -14.60 3.40
C LEU A 154 3.65 -13.79 3.23
N TRP A 155 3.98 -13.39 2.00
CA TRP A 155 5.14 -12.56 1.75
C TRP A 155 4.99 -11.15 2.36
N MET A 156 3.81 -10.54 2.28
CA MET A 156 3.54 -9.24 2.92
C MET A 156 3.68 -9.31 4.44
N LYS A 157 3.26 -10.42 5.06
CA LYS A 157 3.50 -10.66 6.48
C LYS A 157 4.99 -10.70 6.79
N HIS A 158 5.77 -11.49 6.05
CA HIS A 158 7.23 -11.52 6.18
C HIS A 158 7.86 -10.12 5.97
N TYR A 159 7.43 -9.38 4.94
CA TYR A 159 7.90 -8.01 4.69
C TYR A 159 7.66 -7.07 5.88
N ASN A 160 6.49 -7.13 6.49
CA ASN A 160 6.12 -6.26 7.59
C ASN A 160 6.77 -6.65 8.93
N GLU A 161 6.84 -7.95 9.23
CA GLU A 161 7.20 -8.45 10.57
C GLU A 161 8.65 -8.91 10.70
N GLU A 162 9.26 -9.39 9.62
CA GLU A 162 10.57 -10.07 9.68
C GLU A 162 11.65 -9.37 8.86
N ARG A 163 11.29 -8.71 7.76
CA ARG A 163 12.26 -8.10 6.84
C ARG A 163 12.81 -6.79 7.39
N PRO A 164 14.14 -6.67 7.66
CA PRO A 164 14.73 -5.41 8.08
C PRO A 164 14.64 -4.35 6.97
N HIS A 165 14.39 -3.11 7.34
CA HIS A 165 14.23 -2.00 6.40
C HIS A 165 15.26 -0.90 6.67
N SER A 166 16.14 -0.61 5.70
CA SER A 166 17.18 0.41 5.80
C SER A 166 16.67 1.84 5.53
N GLY A 167 15.38 2.00 5.24
CA GLY A 167 14.78 3.29 4.93
C GLY A 167 14.77 4.25 6.12
N ARG A 168 14.60 5.54 5.81
CA ARG A 168 14.47 6.59 6.82
C ARG A 168 13.36 6.22 7.82
N TYR A 169 13.62 6.41 9.09
CA TYR A 169 12.82 6.08 10.27
C TYR A 169 12.84 4.60 10.71
N CYS A 170 13.15 3.64 9.84
CA CYS A 170 13.23 2.23 10.22
C CYS A 170 14.58 1.86 10.87
N TYR A 171 15.69 2.42 10.39
CA TYR A 171 17.04 2.21 10.95
C TYR A 171 17.42 0.73 11.14
N GLY A 172 17.07 -0.12 10.18
CA GLY A 172 17.33 -1.56 10.24
C GLY A 172 16.28 -2.39 10.98
N LYS A 173 15.25 -1.75 11.55
CA LYS A 173 14.09 -2.44 12.13
C LYS A 173 13.10 -2.90 11.06
N THR A 174 12.22 -3.80 11.44
CA THR A 174 11.10 -4.17 10.55
C THR A 174 10.06 -3.04 10.50
N PRO A 175 9.26 -2.97 9.43
CA PRO A 175 8.13 -2.03 9.36
C PRO A 175 7.22 -2.10 10.58
N MET A 176 6.87 -3.30 11.04
CA MET A 176 6.00 -3.49 12.19
C MET A 176 6.64 -2.99 13.50
N GLN A 177 7.93 -3.27 13.73
CA GLN A 177 8.65 -2.74 14.89
C GLN A 177 8.67 -1.21 14.89
N THR A 178 8.94 -0.60 13.72
CA THR A 178 8.91 0.85 13.55
C THR A 178 7.53 1.43 13.81
N PHE A 179 6.47 0.74 13.34
CA PHE A 179 5.09 1.14 13.59
C PHE A 179 4.77 1.15 15.08
N LEU A 180 5.04 0.05 15.78
CA LEU A 180 4.73 -0.10 17.21
C LEU A 180 5.51 0.90 18.09
N GLU A 181 6.76 1.19 17.78
CA GLU A 181 7.54 2.20 18.52
C GLU A 181 7.01 3.62 18.31
N THR A 182 6.51 3.92 17.12
CA THR A 182 5.94 5.25 16.85
C THR A 182 4.50 5.39 17.32
N LEU A 183 3.82 4.27 17.62
CA LEU A 183 2.45 4.23 18.13
C LEU A 183 2.32 5.01 19.43
N ASN A 184 3.14 4.69 20.42
CA ASN A 184 3.12 5.34 21.73
C ASN A 184 3.33 6.85 21.60
N LEU A 185 4.26 7.29 20.76
CA LEU A 185 4.50 8.73 20.50
C LEU A 185 3.30 9.42 19.83
N ALA A 186 2.55 8.70 18.99
CA ALA A 186 1.35 9.23 18.34
C ALA A 186 0.21 9.39 19.38
N GLN A 187 0.00 8.38 20.22
CA GLN A 187 -1.00 8.41 21.28
C GLN A 187 -0.72 9.50 22.32
N GLU A 188 0.52 9.64 22.79
CA GLU A 188 0.92 10.71 23.72
C GLU A 188 0.66 12.11 23.14
N LYS A 189 0.94 12.31 21.84
CA LYS A 189 0.67 13.60 21.18
C LYS A 189 -0.81 13.88 21.02
N MET A 190 -1.63 12.88 20.77
CA MET A 190 -3.09 13.03 20.71
C MET A 190 -3.65 13.44 22.08
N LEU A 191 -3.23 12.78 23.16
CA LEU A 191 -3.62 13.11 24.52
C LEU A 191 -3.25 14.56 24.88
N ASN A 192 -2.03 14.99 24.57
CA ASN A 192 -1.57 16.35 24.84
C ASN A 192 -2.32 17.42 24.02
N GLN A 193 -2.79 17.12 22.83
CA GLN A 193 -3.61 18.03 22.02
C GLN A 193 -5.04 18.18 22.59
N THR A 194 -5.59 17.13 23.13
CA THR A 194 -6.92 17.18 23.78
C THR A 194 -6.88 18.01 25.06
N ILE A 195 -5.85 17.84 25.89
CA ILE A 195 -5.66 18.60 27.14
C ILE A 195 -5.40 20.10 26.89
N SER A 196 -4.82 20.47 25.76
CA SER A 196 -4.54 21.88 25.42
C SER A 196 -5.68 22.62 24.72
N ALA A 197 -6.78 21.92 24.42
CA ALA A 197 -7.97 22.47 23.78
C ALA A 197 -9.11 22.77 24.76
N ASP A 198 -8.96 22.36 26.02
CA ASP A 198 -9.80 22.71 27.17
C ASP A 198 -9.16 23.86 27.97
#